data_83ed49fdb60f8351c9f583077339d10d
#
_entry.id   83ed49fdb60f8351c9f583077339d10d
#
_cell.length_a   1.000
_cell.length_b   1.000
_cell.length_c   1.000
_cell.angle_alpha   90.00
_cell.angle_beta   90.00
_cell.angle_gamma   90.00
#
_symmetry.space_group_name_H-M   'P 1'
#
loop_
_entity.id
_entity.type
_entity.pdbx_description
1 polymer ?
#
loop_
_entity_poly.entity_id
_entity_poly.type
_entity_poly.pdbx_seq_one_letter_code
_entity_poly.pdbx_strand_id
1 'polypeptide(L)'
;MTSEQLLGGLTLPELNNNIDNVGTGFAAFLSPPGPEVIRFTVGQPDFATPAKIVDSAKAALDRGETAYTRTQGSPELCDAVSQHLATHSIDIDPQNIVVAPGCKQAVLYAMMATLNPDDEVLLLAPAWPSYDGMLKLLGAVPVHVPVKRDDYHPDFAALEAAITPKTKAIMVNSPNNPTGAVYRPEEIERLVELAVKHDLWIIDDMIYATLVWADYGYTSPTTFPGGKERTLTIGGWSKGWAMTGWRLGWIGGSTEVANAVKKINASAATHVATFLMPAAITALSLEEETQMMADSFKQRCEVIYRLLDALPGITVPKPEGAFYALCDISGTGMTDIEFANRALEEAQVQLIPGSLMEGGEGFIRISYATSMENIEEGVKRLSNWLNSL
;
A
#
# COMPACT_ATOMS: atom_id res chain seq x y z
N MET A 1 -43.53 -3.06 30.50
CA MET A 1 -42.24 -2.36 30.55
C MET A 1 -41.54 -2.59 29.22
N THR A 2 -41.28 -1.54 28.47
CA THR A 2 -40.53 -1.61 27.20
C THR A 2 -39.05 -1.85 27.49
N SER A 3 -38.31 -2.41 26.53
CA SER A 3 -36.87 -2.63 26.64
C SER A 3 -36.09 -1.36 27.03
N GLU A 4 -36.57 -0.17 26.67
CA GLU A 4 -36.00 1.12 27.08
C GLU A 4 -36.17 1.44 28.58
N GLN A 5 -37.18 0.90 29.22
CA GLN A 5 -37.42 1.10 30.67
C GLN A 5 -36.54 0.18 31.55
N LEU A 6 -36.03 -0.92 30.97
CA LEU A 6 -35.09 -1.83 31.65
C LEU A 6 -33.61 -1.39 31.53
N LEU A 7 -33.28 -0.51 30.60
CA LEU A 7 -31.93 -0.02 30.36
C LEU A 7 -31.63 1.38 30.97
N GLY A 8 -32.62 1.97 31.67
CA GLY A 8 -32.46 3.27 32.30
C GLY A 8 -31.42 3.24 33.40
N GLY A 9 -30.23 3.74 33.10
CA GLY A 9 -29.10 3.90 34.02
C GLY A 9 -27.92 2.97 33.84
N LEU A 10 -27.92 2.09 32.83
CA LEU A 10 -26.70 1.31 32.45
C LEU A 10 -25.78 2.17 31.56
N THR A 11 -24.75 2.70 32.17
CA THR A 11 -23.61 3.22 31.39
C THR A 11 -22.78 2.04 30.87
N LEU A 12 -22.57 1.96 29.56
CA LEU A 12 -21.63 1.00 28.99
C LEU A 12 -20.20 1.36 29.42
N PRO A 13 -19.31 0.36 29.61
CA PRO A 13 -17.89 0.62 29.79
C PRO A 13 -17.35 1.43 28.59
N GLU A 14 -16.36 2.28 28.85
CA GLU A 14 -15.69 3.04 27.79
C GLU A 14 -14.92 2.11 26.85
N LEU A 15 -14.97 2.42 25.56
CA LEU A 15 -14.18 1.73 24.55
C LEU A 15 -12.70 2.18 24.65
N ASN A 16 -11.82 1.45 23.96
CA ASN A 16 -10.41 1.85 23.87
C ASN A 16 -10.29 3.19 23.13
N ASN A 17 -9.73 4.20 23.80
CA ASN A 17 -9.61 5.57 23.30
C ASN A 17 -8.79 5.68 21.99
N ASN A 18 -7.90 4.73 21.71
CA ASN A 18 -7.15 4.71 20.46
C ASN A 18 -8.05 4.49 19.23
N ILE A 19 -9.24 3.89 19.40
CA ILE A 19 -10.18 3.63 18.30
C ILE A 19 -10.78 4.94 17.77
N ASP A 20 -11.05 5.89 18.65
CA ASP A 20 -11.65 7.18 18.27
C ASP A 20 -10.71 8.02 17.39
N ASN A 21 -9.41 7.75 17.46
CA ASN A 21 -8.38 8.43 16.66
C ASN A 21 -8.18 7.80 15.27
N VAL A 22 -8.83 6.66 14.98
CA VAL A 22 -8.71 5.97 13.69
C VAL A 22 -9.72 6.53 12.71
N GLY A 23 -9.25 7.23 11.68
CA GLY A 23 -10.11 7.72 10.61
C GLY A 23 -10.74 6.60 9.79
N THR A 24 -11.90 6.84 9.20
CA THR A 24 -12.59 5.91 8.31
C THR A 24 -11.89 5.74 6.94
N GLY A 25 -10.82 6.51 6.69
CA GLY A 25 -10.07 6.50 5.46
C GLY A 25 -10.92 6.85 4.24
N PHE A 26 -10.77 6.08 3.16
CA PHE A 26 -11.49 6.32 1.90
C PHE A 26 -12.96 5.82 1.88
N ALA A 27 -13.51 5.31 2.98
CA ALA A 27 -14.79 4.58 2.96
C ALA A 27 -15.92 5.35 2.28
N ALA A 28 -16.03 6.66 2.52
CA ALA A 28 -17.06 7.51 1.90
C ALA A 28 -16.91 7.62 0.37
N PHE A 29 -15.67 7.57 -0.13
CA PHE A 29 -15.37 7.69 -1.57
C PHE A 29 -15.22 6.34 -2.28
N LEU A 30 -15.34 5.22 -1.55
CA LEU A 30 -15.29 3.87 -2.12
C LEU A 30 -16.69 3.29 -2.36
N SER A 31 -17.73 3.90 -1.83
CA SER A 31 -19.11 3.48 -2.09
C SER A 31 -19.38 3.48 -3.59
N PRO A 32 -19.94 2.39 -4.16
CA PRO A 32 -20.21 2.35 -5.60
C PRO A 32 -21.29 3.39 -5.95
N PRO A 33 -20.98 4.37 -6.80
CA PRO A 33 -21.97 5.26 -7.37
C PRO A 33 -22.83 4.51 -8.40
N GLY A 34 -23.76 5.20 -9.06
CA GLY A 34 -24.54 4.61 -10.14
C GLY A 34 -23.67 4.05 -11.28
N PRO A 35 -24.22 3.18 -12.13
CA PRO A 35 -23.49 2.48 -13.17
C PRO A 35 -22.87 3.38 -14.25
N GLU A 36 -23.37 4.62 -14.38
CA GLU A 36 -22.89 5.61 -15.36
C GLU A 36 -21.58 6.30 -14.94
N VAL A 37 -21.15 6.13 -13.67
CA VAL A 37 -19.99 6.81 -13.13
C VAL A 37 -18.71 6.03 -13.39
N ILE A 38 -17.74 6.68 -13.99
CA ILE A 38 -16.38 6.10 -14.15
C ILE A 38 -15.62 6.28 -12.85
N ARG A 39 -15.05 5.20 -12.34
CA ARG A 39 -14.39 5.16 -11.03
C ARG A 39 -12.87 5.09 -11.16
N PHE A 40 -12.19 6.11 -10.66
CA PHE A 40 -10.75 6.15 -10.50
C PHE A 40 -10.30 6.05 -9.02
N THR A 41 -11.16 5.44 -8.18
CA THR A 41 -10.95 5.39 -6.73
C THR A 41 -10.34 4.08 -6.25
N VAL A 42 -10.57 2.97 -6.97
CA VAL A 42 -10.29 1.62 -6.48
C VAL A 42 -8.82 1.25 -6.67
N GLY A 43 -8.13 0.97 -5.58
CA GLY A 43 -6.74 0.52 -5.58
C GLY A 43 -6.62 -1.02 -5.73
N GLN A 44 -7.25 -1.59 -6.75
CA GLN A 44 -7.29 -3.03 -7.00
C GLN A 44 -7.09 -3.30 -8.50
N PRO A 45 -6.21 -4.25 -8.89
CA PRO A 45 -6.13 -4.70 -10.27
C PRO A 45 -7.50 -5.15 -10.79
N ASP A 46 -7.84 -4.78 -12.00
CA ASP A 46 -9.08 -5.14 -12.68
C ASP A 46 -8.99 -6.50 -13.41
N PHE A 47 -7.87 -7.18 -13.27
CA PHE A 47 -7.66 -8.53 -13.75
C PHE A 47 -8.28 -9.57 -12.82
N ALA A 48 -8.77 -10.66 -13.39
CA ALA A 48 -9.07 -11.86 -12.60
C ALA A 48 -7.75 -12.52 -12.14
N THR A 49 -7.79 -13.16 -10.98
CA THR A 49 -6.69 -14.02 -10.54
C THR A 49 -6.43 -15.10 -11.60
N PRO A 50 -5.17 -15.33 -12.03
CA PRO A 50 -4.84 -16.35 -13.03
C PRO A 50 -5.39 -17.73 -12.68
N ALA A 51 -5.93 -18.43 -13.69
CA ALA A 51 -6.64 -19.71 -13.51
C ALA A 51 -5.78 -20.77 -12.79
N LYS A 52 -4.48 -20.85 -13.13
CA LYS A 52 -3.53 -21.78 -12.48
C LYS A 52 -3.48 -21.62 -10.96
N ILE A 53 -3.57 -20.37 -10.46
CA ILE A 53 -3.61 -20.08 -9.02
C ILE A 53 -4.91 -20.60 -8.41
N VAL A 54 -6.03 -20.31 -9.06
CA VAL A 54 -7.36 -20.74 -8.61
C VAL A 54 -7.44 -22.27 -8.57
N ASP A 55 -6.95 -22.93 -9.60
CA ASP A 55 -6.97 -24.40 -9.68
C ASP A 55 -6.06 -25.06 -8.64
N SER A 56 -4.93 -24.43 -8.32
CA SER A 56 -4.05 -24.87 -7.21
C SER A 56 -4.77 -24.86 -5.86
N ALA A 57 -5.54 -23.79 -5.57
CA ALA A 57 -6.33 -23.72 -4.33
C ALA A 57 -7.45 -24.78 -4.29
N LYS A 58 -8.17 -24.98 -5.41
CA LYS A 58 -9.20 -26.02 -5.52
C LYS A 58 -8.60 -27.42 -5.27
N ALA A 59 -7.48 -27.72 -5.92
CA ALA A 59 -6.79 -28.99 -5.73
C ALA A 59 -6.34 -29.21 -4.29
N ALA A 60 -5.92 -28.16 -3.57
CA ALA A 60 -5.58 -28.25 -2.15
C ALA A 60 -6.81 -28.55 -1.27
N LEU A 61 -7.96 -27.96 -1.59
CA LEU A 61 -9.24 -28.27 -0.94
C LEU A 61 -9.66 -29.72 -1.20
N ASP A 62 -9.53 -30.20 -2.46
CA ASP A 62 -9.86 -31.58 -2.84
C ASP A 62 -8.96 -32.61 -2.12
N ARG A 63 -7.71 -32.26 -1.80
CA ARG A 63 -6.81 -33.07 -0.96
C ARG A 63 -7.10 -32.97 0.54
N GLY A 64 -8.02 -32.12 0.96
CA GLY A 64 -8.37 -31.92 2.37
C GLY A 64 -7.33 -31.13 3.17
N GLU A 65 -6.59 -30.23 2.55
CA GLU A 65 -5.58 -29.38 3.19
C GLU A 65 -6.22 -28.24 4.01
N THR A 66 -6.97 -28.61 5.06
CA THR A 66 -7.77 -27.69 5.88
C THR A 66 -7.40 -27.71 7.38
N ALA A 67 -6.37 -28.46 7.77
CA ALA A 67 -5.90 -28.55 9.12
C ALA A 67 -4.93 -27.42 9.49
N TYR A 68 -4.64 -27.26 10.79
CA TYR A 68 -3.60 -26.35 11.27
C TYR A 68 -2.22 -26.72 10.71
N THR A 69 -1.44 -25.67 10.46
CA THR A 69 -0.05 -25.78 9.99
C THR A 69 0.88 -24.87 10.80
N ARG A 70 2.11 -24.66 10.33
CA ARG A 70 3.09 -23.81 11.00
C ARG A 70 2.65 -22.34 10.97
N THR A 71 2.85 -21.64 12.08
CA THR A 71 2.49 -20.22 12.23
C THR A 71 3.11 -19.32 11.16
N GLN A 72 4.33 -19.58 10.74
CA GLN A 72 5.00 -18.77 9.73
C GLN A 72 4.59 -19.07 8.29
N GLY A 73 3.83 -20.13 8.04
CA GLY A 73 3.55 -20.71 6.74
C GLY A 73 4.26 -22.04 6.53
N SER A 74 3.94 -22.78 5.46
CA SER A 74 4.65 -24.01 5.14
C SER A 74 6.10 -23.72 4.75
N PRO A 75 7.04 -24.67 4.97
CA PRO A 75 8.43 -24.49 4.55
C PRO A 75 8.54 -24.14 3.07
N GLU A 76 7.80 -24.83 2.22
CA GLU A 76 7.80 -24.64 0.75
C GLU A 76 7.33 -23.24 0.36
N LEU A 77 6.35 -22.67 1.11
CA LEU A 77 5.90 -21.31 0.87
C LEU A 77 6.94 -20.29 1.30
N CYS A 78 7.59 -20.48 2.45
CA CYS A 78 8.67 -19.61 2.91
C CYS A 78 9.87 -19.65 1.94
N ASP A 79 10.23 -20.85 1.43
CA ASP A 79 11.27 -21.04 0.43
C ASP A 79 10.91 -20.29 -0.89
N ALA A 80 9.66 -20.41 -1.35
CA ALA A 80 9.20 -19.72 -2.55
C ALA A 80 9.23 -18.18 -2.40
N VAL A 81 8.84 -17.66 -1.23
CA VAL A 81 8.93 -16.21 -0.95
C VAL A 81 10.40 -15.76 -0.91
N SER A 82 11.29 -16.53 -0.26
CA SER A 82 12.73 -16.22 -0.23
C SER A 82 13.32 -16.16 -1.66
N GLN A 83 12.98 -17.13 -2.51
CA GLN A 83 13.40 -17.16 -3.91
C GLN A 83 12.87 -15.96 -4.69
N HIS A 84 11.59 -15.59 -4.49
CA HIS A 84 11.02 -14.40 -5.10
C HIS A 84 11.74 -13.11 -4.64
N LEU A 85 12.04 -12.98 -3.35
CA LEU A 85 12.79 -11.84 -2.81
C LEU A 85 14.20 -11.76 -3.42
N ALA A 86 14.85 -12.90 -3.66
CA ALA A 86 16.16 -12.95 -4.30
C ALA A 86 16.15 -12.37 -5.74
N THR A 87 15.03 -12.42 -6.47
CA THR A 87 14.91 -11.75 -7.78
C THR A 87 15.01 -10.23 -7.70
N HIS A 88 14.75 -9.66 -6.51
CA HIS A 88 14.92 -8.26 -6.17
C HIS A 88 16.22 -7.97 -5.39
N SER A 89 17.20 -8.89 -5.43
CA SER A 89 18.46 -8.79 -4.67
C SER A 89 18.29 -8.74 -3.15
N ILE A 90 17.17 -9.25 -2.63
CA ILE A 90 16.85 -9.31 -1.20
C ILE A 90 17.18 -10.72 -0.69
N ASP A 91 18.23 -10.81 0.14
CA ASP A 91 18.69 -12.08 0.72
C ASP A 91 18.13 -12.25 2.14
N ILE A 92 17.00 -12.97 2.26
CA ILE A 92 16.35 -13.31 3.52
C ILE A 92 16.19 -14.84 3.61
N ASP A 93 16.73 -15.43 4.70
CA ASP A 93 16.57 -16.86 4.98
C ASP A 93 15.06 -17.22 5.07
N PRO A 94 14.60 -18.32 4.46
CA PRO A 94 13.21 -18.78 4.57
C PRO A 94 12.70 -18.89 6.00
N GLN A 95 13.58 -19.20 6.95
CA GLN A 95 13.22 -19.25 8.37
C GLN A 95 12.88 -17.87 8.97
N ASN A 96 13.31 -16.82 8.31
CA ASN A 96 13.07 -15.44 8.71
C ASN A 96 11.89 -14.78 7.96
N ILE A 97 11.06 -15.58 7.27
CA ILE A 97 9.85 -15.15 6.58
C ILE A 97 8.63 -15.62 7.37
N VAL A 98 7.64 -14.75 7.51
CA VAL A 98 6.33 -15.05 8.09
C VAL A 98 5.24 -14.64 7.12
N VAL A 99 4.36 -15.57 6.77
CA VAL A 99 3.19 -15.31 5.92
C VAL A 99 2.04 -14.84 6.80
N ALA A 100 1.43 -13.71 6.42
CA ALA A 100 0.40 -13.02 7.18
C ALA A 100 -0.92 -12.89 6.36
N PRO A 101 -2.08 -12.67 7.03
CA PRO A 101 -3.37 -12.48 6.35
C PRO A 101 -3.45 -11.18 5.53
N GLY A 102 -2.63 -11.06 4.51
CA GLY A 102 -2.50 -9.92 3.61
C GLY A 102 -1.40 -8.94 4.02
N CYS A 103 -0.91 -8.18 3.04
CA CYS A 103 0.15 -7.18 3.23
C CYS A 103 -0.22 -6.15 4.33
N LYS A 104 -1.48 -5.70 4.39
CA LYS A 104 -1.95 -4.79 5.45
C LYS A 104 -1.67 -5.33 6.85
N GLN A 105 -1.94 -6.63 7.08
CA GLN A 105 -1.67 -7.27 8.37
C GLN A 105 -0.16 -7.43 8.61
N ALA A 106 0.62 -7.70 7.54
CA ALA A 106 2.08 -7.77 7.64
C ALA A 106 2.68 -6.42 8.06
N VAL A 107 2.18 -5.29 7.51
CA VAL A 107 2.57 -3.93 7.95
C VAL A 107 2.23 -3.71 9.42
N LEU A 108 1.03 -4.06 9.85
CA LEU A 108 0.64 -3.94 11.26
C LEU A 108 1.56 -4.78 12.17
N TYR A 109 1.90 -6.01 11.75
CA TYR A 109 2.82 -6.85 12.53
C TYR A 109 4.23 -6.27 12.59
N ALA A 110 4.71 -5.64 11.53
CA ALA A 110 5.98 -4.91 11.54
C ALA A 110 5.98 -3.80 12.57
N MET A 111 4.92 -2.98 12.57
CA MET A 111 4.75 -1.90 13.54
C MET A 111 4.64 -2.45 14.97
N MET A 112 3.86 -3.51 15.20
CA MET A 112 3.75 -4.15 16.53
C MET A 112 5.08 -4.75 17.03
N ALA A 113 5.95 -5.18 16.11
CA ALA A 113 7.24 -5.76 16.46
C ALA A 113 8.30 -4.71 16.83
N THR A 114 8.15 -3.48 16.36
CA THR A 114 9.21 -2.45 16.42
C THR A 114 8.84 -1.21 17.22
N LEU A 115 7.56 -0.96 17.47
CA LEU A 115 7.07 0.28 18.05
C LEU A 115 6.45 0.07 19.44
N ASN A 116 6.66 1.05 20.30
CA ASN A 116 5.94 1.25 21.56
C ASN A 116 5.00 2.47 21.45
N PRO A 117 4.05 2.64 22.40
CA PRO A 117 3.30 3.89 22.50
C PRO A 117 4.24 5.11 22.58
N ASP A 118 3.83 6.21 21.94
CA ASP A 118 4.57 7.47 21.81
C ASP A 118 5.82 7.43 20.91
N ASP A 119 6.19 6.28 20.33
CA ASP A 119 7.23 6.21 19.30
C ASP A 119 6.74 6.92 18.03
N GLU A 120 7.62 7.70 17.42
CA GLU A 120 7.35 8.42 16.17
C GLU A 120 7.80 7.62 14.94
N VAL A 121 6.98 7.64 13.89
CA VAL A 121 7.28 7.03 12.60
C VAL A 121 7.22 8.07 11.50
N LEU A 122 8.31 8.24 10.76
CA LEU A 122 8.34 9.13 9.60
C LEU A 122 7.59 8.51 8.44
N LEU A 123 6.60 9.23 7.92
CA LEU A 123 5.82 8.89 6.73
C LEU A 123 6.10 9.92 5.65
N LEU A 124 6.58 9.49 4.48
CA LEU A 124 6.72 10.36 3.31
C LEU A 124 5.32 10.70 2.79
N ALA A 125 4.92 11.96 2.92
CA ALA A 125 3.55 12.43 2.71
C ALA A 125 3.38 13.12 1.34
N PRO A 126 2.22 12.89 0.68
CA PRO A 126 1.07 12.10 1.15
C PRO A 126 1.33 10.60 1.10
N ALA A 127 0.82 9.87 2.09
CA ALA A 127 1.00 8.44 2.26
C ALA A 127 -0.34 7.68 2.28
N TRP A 128 -0.28 6.36 2.15
CA TRP A 128 -1.47 5.54 2.27
C TRP A 128 -2.10 5.64 3.68
N PRO A 129 -3.39 6.09 3.80
CA PRO A 129 -3.99 6.45 5.10
C PRO A 129 -4.04 5.33 6.13
N SER A 130 -3.91 4.07 5.69
CA SER A 130 -3.93 2.96 6.63
C SER A 130 -2.68 2.91 7.53
N TYR A 131 -1.56 3.54 7.13
CA TYR A 131 -0.39 3.66 8.02
C TYR A 131 -0.74 4.48 9.26
N ASP A 132 -1.38 5.64 9.07
CA ASP A 132 -1.88 6.47 10.18
C ASP A 132 -2.79 5.71 11.12
N GLY A 133 -3.78 5.02 10.54
CA GLY A 133 -4.73 4.25 11.33
C GLY A 133 -4.05 3.16 12.16
N MET A 134 -3.06 2.45 11.60
CA MET A 134 -2.31 1.41 12.31
C MET A 134 -1.45 2.01 13.43
N LEU A 135 -0.73 3.10 13.17
CA LEU A 135 0.10 3.78 14.17
C LEU A 135 -0.76 4.27 15.34
N LYS A 136 -1.88 4.94 15.06
CA LYS A 136 -2.82 5.42 16.08
C LYS A 136 -3.41 4.28 16.91
N LEU A 137 -3.73 3.13 16.30
CA LEU A 137 -4.19 1.93 17.02
C LEU A 137 -3.15 1.43 18.04
N LEU A 138 -1.86 1.58 17.72
CA LEU A 138 -0.76 1.17 18.59
C LEU A 138 -0.36 2.24 19.61
N GLY A 139 -0.97 3.43 19.55
CA GLY A 139 -0.56 4.59 20.35
C GLY A 139 0.75 5.23 19.87
N ALA A 140 1.24 4.86 18.69
CA ALA A 140 2.40 5.47 18.05
C ALA A 140 2.00 6.74 17.28
N VAL A 141 2.97 7.60 16.99
CA VAL A 141 2.75 8.93 16.41
C VAL A 141 3.21 8.96 14.95
N PRO A 142 2.31 9.15 13.96
CA PRO A 142 2.71 9.41 12.60
C PRO A 142 3.30 10.82 12.48
N VAL A 143 4.48 10.92 11.86
CA VAL A 143 5.15 12.19 11.54
C VAL A 143 5.23 12.32 10.03
N HIS A 144 4.38 13.17 9.46
CA HIS A 144 4.28 13.36 8.02
C HIS A 144 5.36 14.29 7.52
N VAL A 145 6.21 13.79 6.63
CA VAL A 145 7.30 14.54 6.00
C VAL A 145 6.95 14.76 4.54
N PRO A 146 6.78 16.01 4.10
CA PRO A 146 6.41 16.27 2.72
C PRO A 146 7.48 15.79 1.74
N VAL A 147 7.05 15.14 0.66
CA VAL A 147 7.91 14.86 -0.49
C VAL A 147 8.07 16.12 -1.35
N LYS A 148 9.02 16.13 -2.26
CA LYS A 148 9.15 17.21 -3.26
C LYS A 148 7.92 17.24 -4.15
N ARG A 149 7.42 18.44 -4.49
CA ARG A 149 6.18 18.58 -5.28
C ARG A 149 6.38 18.31 -6.77
N ASP A 150 7.60 18.45 -7.28
CA ASP A 150 7.93 18.34 -8.70
C ASP A 150 8.04 16.91 -9.19
N ASP A 151 8.46 15.97 -8.32
CA ASP A 151 8.66 14.57 -8.70
C ASP A 151 8.14 13.54 -7.66
N TYR A 152 7.65 14.01 -6.50
CA TYR A 152 7.19 13.21 -5.35
C TYR A 152 8.27 12.32 -4.73
N HIS A 153 9.54 12.64 -4.95
CA HIS A 153 10.67 11.97 -4.33
C HIS A 153 10.99 12.54 -2.93
N PRO A 154 11.73 11.78 -2.08
CA PRO A 154 12.02 12.20 -0.71
C PRO A 154 12.74 13.55 -0.64
N ASP A 155 12.27 14.44 0.24
CA ASP A 155 13.01 15.62 0.67
C ASP A 155 13.84 15.27 1.91
N PHE A 156 15.14 15.06 1.69
CA PHE A 156 16.06 14.64 2.76
C PHE A 156 16.34 15.74 3.79
N ALA A 157 16.21 17.01 3.43
CA ALA A 157 16.34 18.10 4.39
C ALA A 157 15.13 18.11 5.34
N ALA A 158 13.93 17.92 4.80
CA ALA A 158 12.71 17.78 5.60
C ALA A 158 12.75 16.52 6.47
N LEU A 159 13.21 15.38 5.93
CA LEU A 159 13.36 14.12 6.68
C LEU A 159 14.30 14.30 7.87
N GLU A 160 15.49 14.87 7.66
CA GLU A 160 16.48 15.06 8.75
C GLU A 160 15.96 16.03 9.81
N ALA A 161 15.24 17.09 9.41
CA ALA A 161 14.65 18.05 10.32
C ALA A 161 13.49 17.47 11.16
N ALA A 162 12.81 16.45 10.66
CA ALA A 162 11.68 15.80 11.33
C ALA A 162 12.12 14.75 12.38
N ILE A 163 13.38 14.34 12.39
CA ILE A 163 13.89 13.33 13.34
C ILE A 163 13.99 13.94 14.75
N THR A 164 13.40 13.25 15.71
CA THR A 164 13.49 13.57 17.15
C THR A 164 14.06 12.38 17.93
N PRO A 165 14.35 12.53 19.23
CA PRO A 165 14.73 11.40 20.08
C PRO A 165 13.63 10.32 20.21
N LYS A 166 12.39 10.60 19.82
CA LYS A 166 11.27 9.65 19.80
C LYS A 166 11.10 8.93 18.46
N THR A 167 11.77 9.39 17.41
CA THR A 167 11.69 8.75 16.10
C THR A 167 12.27 7.35 16.18
N LYS A 168 11.48 6.35 15.74
CA LYS A 168 11.82 4.93 15.84
C LYS A 168 11.89 4.22 14.49
N ALA A 169 11.13 4.69 13.50
CA ALA A 169 11.10 4.06 12.19
C ALA A 169 10.86 5.07 11.06
N ILE A 170 11.26 4.67 9.86
CA ILE A 170 10.89 5.30 8.59
C ILE A 170 10.07 4.29 7.81
N MET A 171 8.88 4.70 7.33
CA MET A 171 8.06 3.93 6.39
C MET A 171 8.53 4.24 4.98
N VAL A 172 8.93 3.22 4.24
CA VAL A 172 9.27 3.29 2.82
C VAL A 172 8.20 2.52 2.04
N ASN A 173 7.56 3.17 1.08
CA ASN A 173 6.63 2.54 0.15
C ASN A 173 7.02 2.96 -1.27
N SER A 174 7.69 2.06 -1.99
CA SER A 174 8.16 2.29 -3.35
C SER A 174 7.97 1.01 -4.17
N PRO A 175 7.24 1.07 -5.30
CA PRO A 175 6.45 2.20 -5.81
C PRO A 175 5.40 2.70 -4.83
N ASN A 176 5.14 4.01 -4.84
CA ASN A 176 4.35 4.69 -3.82
C ASN A 176 2.85 4.75 -4.14
N ASN A 177 2.02 4.58 -3.15
CA ASN A 177 0.63 4.97 -3.12
C ASN A 177 0.48 6.17 -2.17
N PRO A 178 0.13 7.38 -2.66
CA PRO A 178 -0.67 7.67 -3.85
C PRO A 178 0.08 8.18 -5.09
N THR A 179 1.39 8.40 -5.03
CA THR A 179 2.08 9.24 -6.03
C THR A 179 2.48 8.51 -7.31
N GLY A 180 2.67 7.18 -7.23
CA GLY A 180 3.25 6.40 -8.33
C GLY A 180 4.77 6.56 -8.47
N ALA A 181 5.43 7.32 -7.61
CA ALA A 181 6.88 7.49 -7.62
C ALA A 181 7.60 6.19 -7.25
N VAL A 182 8.74 5.94 -7.86
CA VAL A 182 9.69 4.86 -7.52
C VAL A 182 10.98 5.51 -7.03
N TYR A 183 11.37 5.28 -5.78
CA TYR A 183 12.55 5.93 -5.23
C TYR A 183 13.81 5.38 -5.86
N ARG A 184 14.71 6.29 -6.23
CA ARG A 184 15.96 5.96 -6.92
C ARG A 184 16.93 5.21 -6.01
N PRO A 185 17.84 4.37 -6.54
CA PRO A 185 18.81 3.65 -5.73
C PRO A 185 19.58 4.55 -4.75
N GLU A 186 20.04 5.72 -5.21
CA GLU A 186 20.75 6.70 -4.37
C GLU A 186 19.88 7.33 -3.28
N GLU A 187 18.55 7.39 -3.49
CA GLU A 187 17.61 7.88 -2.47
C GLU A 187 17.37 6.80 -1.42
N ILE A 188 17.25 5.53 -1.84
CA ILE A 188 17.16 4.40 -0.91
C ILE A 188 18.45 4.29 -0.09
N GLU A 189 19.63 4.44 -0.70
CA GLU A 189 20.91 4.48 0.01
C GLU A 189 20.91 5.56 1.11
N ARG A 190 20.51 6.78 0.78
CA ARG A 190 20.43 7.89 1.74
C ARG A 190 19.41 7.65 2.85
N LEU A 191 18.28 6.99 2.55
CA LEU A 191 17.30 6.58 3.58
C LEU A 191 17.94 5.57 4.55
N VAL A 192 18.73 4.62 4.03
CA VAL A 192 19.46 3.65 4.87
C VAL A 192 20.53 4.36 5.71
N GLU A 193 21.34 5.25 5.13
CA GLU A 193 22.32 6.04 5.86
C GLU A 193 21.68 6.84 7.00
N LEU A 194 20.53 7.47 6.75
CA LEU A 194 19.77 8.21 7.75
C LEU A 194 19.28 7.27 8.87
N ALA A 195 18.76 6.11 8.51
CA ALA A 195 18.30 5.11 9.47
C ALA A 195 19.47 4.53 10.30
N VAL A 196 20.63 4.32 9.71
CA VAL A 196 21.85 3.89 10.43
C VAL A 196 22.32 4.98 11.39
N LYS A 197 22.41 6.23 10.91
CA LYS A 197 22.88 7.39 11.71
C LYS A 197 22.02 7.61 12.97
N HIS A 198 20.72 7.39 12.86
CA HIS A 198 19.77 7.69 13.93
C HIS A 198 19.19 6.44 14.62
N ASP A 199 19.73 5.25 14.33
CA ASP A 199 19.29 3.95 14.86
C ASP A 199 17.78 3.70 14.69
N LEU A 200 17.30 3.88 13.45
CA LEU A 200 15.90 3.71 13.09
C LEU A 200 15.66 2.37 12.40
N TRP A 201 14.45 1.82 12.56
CA TRP A 201 13.93 0.75 11.72
C TRP A 201 13.51 1.30 10.35
N ILE A 202 13.58 0.46 9.33
CA ILE A 202 12.99 0.71 8.02
C ILE A 202 11.86 -0.29 7.82
N ILE A 203 10.64 0.20 7.64
CA ILE A 203 9.48 -0.62 7.28
C ILE A 203 9.28 -0.46 5.78
N ASP A 204 9.73 -1.45 5.01
CA ASP A 204 9.77 -1.42 3.54
C ASP A 204 8.55 -2.14 2.98
N ASP A 205 7.50 -1.38 2.61
CA ASP A 205 6.29 -1.90 1.94
C ASP A 205 6.51 -1.95 0.43
N MET A 206 6.96 -3.09 -0.06
CA MET A 206 7.25 -3.37 -1.47
C MET A 206 6.06 -3.97 -2.23
N ILE A 207 4.82 -3.76 -1.79
CA ILE A 207 3.63 -4.41 -2.38
C ILE A 207 3.45 -4.16 -3.87
N TYR A 208 4.04 -3.10 -4.42
CA TYR A 208 4.03 -2.74 -5.84
C TYR A 208 5.34 -3.05 -6.57
N ALA A 209 6.31 -3.72 -5.97
CA ALA A 209 7.64 -3.95 -6.56
C ALA A 209 7.63 -4.69 -7.92
N THR A 210 6.57 -5.46 -8.21
CA THR A 210 6.35 -6.10 -9.52
C THR A 210 5.71 -5.16 -10.56
N LEU A 211 5.33 -3.95 -10.17
CA LEU A 211 4.65 -2.96 -11.01
C LEU A 211 5.53 -1.70 -11.13
N VAL A 212 6.68 -1.83 -11.75
CA VAL A 212 7.68 -0.78 -11.94
C VAL A 212 7.98 -0.62 -13.42
N TRP A 213 8.00 0.61 -13.89
CA TRP A 213 8.41 0.97 -15.25
C TRP A 213 9.46 2.09 -15.32
N ALA A 214 9.97 2.52 -14.16
CA ALA A 214 11.22 3.28 -14.10
C ALA A 214 12.40 2.39 -14.56
N ASP A 215 13.32 2.92 -15.34
CA ASP A 215 14.44 2.16 -15.92
C ASP A 215 15.40 1.59 -14.86
N TYR A 216 15.46 2.20 -13.66
CA TYR A 216 16.28 1.75 -12.54
C TYR A 216 15.62 0.66 -11.68
N GLY A 217 14.36 0.34 -11.92
CA GLY A 217 13.63 -0.72 -11.21
C GLY A 217 13.34 -0.41 -9.74
N TYR A 218 12.86 -1.43 -9.01
CA TYR A 218 12.71 -1.38 -7.56
C TYR A 218 14.07 -1.69 -6.89
N THR A 219 14.40 -0.92 -5.87
CA THR A 219 15.60 -1.12 -5.03
C THR A 219 15.19 -1.28 -3.57
N SER A 220 15.63 -2.36 -2.92
CA SER A 220 15.37 -2.59 -1.50
C SER A 220 16.41 -1.91 -0.60
N PRO A 221 16.01 -1.37 0.55
CA PRO A 221 16.94 -0.91 1.57
C PRO A 221 17.93 -1.97 2.06
N THR A 222 17.58 -3.26 1.96
CA THR A 222 18.44 -4.37 2.39
C THR A 222 19.73 -4.52 1.57
N THR A 223 19.80 -3.89 0.40
CA THR A 223 20.95 -3.98 -0.52
C THR A 223 22.10 -3.04 -0.14
N PHE A 224 21.87 -2.11 0.79
CA PHE A 224 22.88 -1.15 1.24
C PHE A 224 23.43 -1.49 2.63
N PRO A 225 24.69 -1.07 2.94
CA PRO A 225 25.32 -1.36 4.23
C PRO A 225 24.48 -0.88 5.44
N GLY A 226 24.23 -1.78 6.38
CA GLY A 226 23.41 -1.52 7.55
C GLY A 226 21.89 -1.58 7.31
N GLY A 227 21.45 -1.76 6.07
CA GLY A 227 20.05 -1.88 5.72
C GLY A 227 19.46 -3.25 6.09
N LYS A 228 20.19 -4.35 5.82
CA LYS A 228 19.72 -5.72 6.07
C LYS A 228 19.32 -5.98 7.53
N GLU A 229 20.06 -5.40 8.47
CA GLU A 229 19.86 -5.61 9.90
C GLU A 229 18.64 -4.88 10.46
N ARG A 230 18.21 -3.78 9.81
CA ARG A 230 17.16 -2.89 10.29
C ARG A 230 15.92 -2.79 9.41
N THR A 231 15.88 -3.51 8.29
CA THR A 231 14.73 -3.49 7.39
C THR A 231 13.78 -4.64 7.67
N LEU A 232 12.49 -4.30 7.79
CA LEU A 232 11.37 -5.22 7.75
C LEU A 232 10.79 -5.14 6.34
N THR A 233 11.06 -6.17 5.52
CA THR A 233 10.61 -6.25 4.13
C THR A 233 9.21 -6.84 4.08
N ILE A 234 8.27 -6.10 3.52
CA ILE A 234 6.86 -6.45 3.51
C ILE A 234 6.36 -6.47 2.08
N GLY A 235 5.65 -7.53 1.72
CA GLY A 235 5.01 -7.64 0.43
C GLY A 235 3.78 -8.52 0.46
N GLY A 236 3.30 -8.91 -0.71
CA GLY A 236 2.11 -9.76 -0.78
C GLY A 236 1.59 -9.93 -2.19
N TRP A 237 0.66 -10.84 -2.33
CA TRP A 237 0.13 -11.28 -3.63
C TRP A 237 -0.96 -10.37 -4.21
N SER A 238 -1.42 -9.38 -3.44
CA SER A 238 -2.62 -8.60 -3.76
C SER A 238 -2.53 -7.85 -5.09
N LYS A 239 -1.35 -7.29 -5.45
CA LYS A 239 -1.22 -6.36 -6.59
C LYS A 239 -0.62 -7.03 -7.81
N GLY A 240 0.56 -7.61 -7.71
CA GLY A 240 1.24 -8.25 -8.84
C GLY A 240 0.52 -9.48 -9.42
N TRP A 241 -0.32 -10.16 -8.61
CA TRP A 241 -1.01 -11.39 -9.01
C TRP A 241 -2.53 -11.27 -9.01
N ALA A 242 -3.09 -10.05 -8.89
CA ALA A 242 -4.52 -9.81 -8.83
C ALA A 242 -5.24 -10.65 -7.75
N MET A 243 -4.65 -10.74 -6.55
CA MET A 243 -5.12 -11.59 -5.44
C MET A 243 -5.58 -10.79 -4.22
N THR A 244 -6.25 -9.67 -4.40
CA THR A 244 -6.64 -8.78 -3.29
C THR A 244 -7.55 -9.45 -2.27
N GLY A 245 -8.52 -10.26 -2.72
CA GLY A 245 -9.47 -10.99 -1.88
C GLY A 245 -8.89 -12.24 -1.20
N TRP A 246 -7.73 -12.74 -1.64
CA TRP A 246 -7.10 -13.95 -1.08
C TRP A 246 -6.46 -13.73 0.29
N ARG A 247 -6.21 -12.49 0.64
CA ARG A 247 -5.63 -12.10 1.93
C ARG A 247 -4.31 -12.81 2.22
N LEU A 248 -3.34 -12.69 1.33
CA LEU A 248 -1.99 -13.23 1.45
C LEU A 248 -0.95 -12.11 1.40
N GLY A 249 -0.02 -12.11 2.35
CA GLY A 249 1.13 -11.22 2.43
C GLY A 249 2.27 -11.89 3.17
N TRP A 250 3.44 -11.29 3.13
CA TRP A 250 4.63 -11.75 3.87
C TRP A 250 5.34 -10.60 4.55
N ILE A 251 6.11 -10.95 5.55
CA ILE A 251 7.09 -10.10 6.20
C ILE A 251 8.36 -10.90 6.40
N GLY A 252 9.49 -10.31 6.10
CA GLY A 252 10.81 -10.89 6.28
C GLY A 252 11.78 -9.87 6.87
N GLY A 253 12.88 -10.34 7.48
CA GLY A 253 13.90 -9.50 8.07
C GLY A 253 14.95 -10.29 8.82
N SER A 254 15.59 -9.68 9.82
CA SER A 254 16.53 -10.36 10.70
C SER A 254 15.84 -11.47 11.49
N THR A 255 16.63 -12.40 12.03
CA THR A 255 16.11 -13.49 12.88
C THR A 255 15.34 -12.95 14.10
N GLU A 256 15.78 -11.84 14.66
CA GLU A 256 15.13 -11.18 15.78
C GLU A 256 13.73 -10.69 15.41
N VAL A 257 13.62 -9.94 14.29
CA VAL A 257 12.36 -9.49 13.72
C VAL A 257 11.42 -10.66 13.43
N ALA A 258 11.91 -11.68 12.73
CA ALA A 258 11.11 -12.85 12.38
C ALA A 258 10.54 -13.56 13.62
N ASN A 259 11.34 -13.68 14.69
CA ASN A 259 10.90 -14.30 15.95
C ASN A 259 9.84 -13.44 16.67
N ALA A 260 9.95 -12.11 16.64
CA ALA A 260 8.94 -11.22 17.18
C ALA A 260 7.63 -11.36 16.40
N VAL A 261 7.69 -11.30 15.06
CA VAL A 261 6.52 -11.43 14.18
C VAL A 261 5.84 -12.80 14.31
N LYS A 262 6.61 -13.89 14.46
CA LYS A 262 6.05 -15.24 14.72
C LYS A 262 5.20 -15.26 15.99
N LYS A 263 5.65 -14.62 17.08
CA LYS A 263 4.89 -14.53 18.33
C LYS A 263 3.60 -13.73 18.16
N ILE A 264 3.68 -12.62 17.42
CA ILE A 264 2.51 -11.77 17.10
C ILE A 264 1.52 -12.57 16.27
N ASN A 265 1.97 -13.20 15.16
CA ASN A 265 1.09 -13.98 14.28
C ASN A 265 0.45 -15.18 15.01
N ALA A 266 1.19 -15.87 15.87
CA ALA A 266 0.65 -16.98 16.69
C ALA A 266 -0.52 -16.51 17.57
N SER A 267 -0.45 -15.29 18.10
CA SER A 267 -1.48 -14.72 18.99
C SER A 267 -2.64 -14.09 18.24
N ALA A 268 -2.39 -13.52 17.04
CA ALA A 268 -3.36 -12.73 16.30
C ALA A 268 -4.17 -13.55 15.26
N ALA A 269 -3.51 -14.44 14.51
CA ALA A 269 -4.15 -15.17 13.41
C ALA A 269 -3.79 -16.66 13.33
N THR A 270 -2.83 -17.12 14.11
CA THR A 270 -2.22 -18.47 14.07
C THR A 270 -1.44 -18.68 12.75
N HIS A 271 -2.10 -18.72 11.61
CA HIS A 271 -1.53 -18.79 10.25
C HIS A 271 -2.58 -18.39 9.21
N VAL A 272 -2.18 -18.22 7.95
CA VAL A 272 -3.11 -18.07 6.81
C VAL A 272 -3.79 -19.39 6.49
N ALA A 273 -4.93 -19.38 5.80
CA ALA A 273 -5.65 -20.60 5.44
C ALA A 273 -4.75 -21.58 4.68
N THR A 274 -4.65 -22.81 5.16
CA THR A 274 -3.68 -23.83 4.70
C THR A 274 -3.83 -24.11 3.21
N PHE A 275 -5.07 -24.26 2.72
CA PHE A 275 -5.36 -24.53 1.31
C PHE A 275 -4.98 -23.40 0.36
N LEU A 276 -4.68 -22.19 0.86
CA LEU A 276 -4.19 -21.07 0.03
C LEU A 276 -2.68 -21.11 -0.18
N MET A 277 -1.93 -21.85 0.64
CA MET A 277 -0.46 -21.86 0.56
C MET A 277 0.07 -22.42 -0.77
N PRO A 278 -0.45 -23.55 -1.30
CA PRO A 278 -0.04 -24.04 -2.62
C PRO A 278 -0.37 -23.04 -3.75
N ALA A 279 -1.50 -22.34 -3.66
CA ALA A 279 -1.86 -21.30 -4.61
C ALA A 279 -0.90 -20.09 -4.56
N ALA A 280 -0.45 -19.71 -3.36
CA ALA A 280 0.54 -18.66 -3.17
C ALA A 280 1.90 -19.04 -3.79
N ILE A 281 2.33 -20.29 -3.64
CA ILE A 281 3.54 -20.83 -4.30
C ILE A 281 3.38 -20.79 -5.81
N THR A 282 2.25 -21.30 -6.33
CA THR A 282 1.95 -21.25 -7.76
C THR A 282 2.01 -19.84 -8.31
N ALA A 283 1.45 -18.85 -7.59
CA ALA A 283 1.46 -17.46 -8.01
C ALA A 283 2.88 -16.93 -8.24
N LEU A 284 3.81 -17.22 -7.32
CA LEU A 284 5.21 -16.77 -7.42
C LEU A 284 5.97 -17.38 -8.61
N SER A 285 5.48 -18.47 -9.19
CA SER A 285 6.07 -19.10 -10.37
C SER A 285 5.48 -18.62 -11.71
N LEU A 286 4.48 -17.72 -11.68
CA LEU A 286 3.79 -17.24 -12.90
C LEU A 286 4.39 -15.91 -13.38
N GLU A 287 5.61 -15.95 -13.89
CA GLU A 287 6.32 -14.75 -14.36
C GLU A 287 5.65 -14.14 -15.60
N GLU A 288 5.20 -14.96 -16.56
CA GLU A 288 4.58 -14.48 -17.80
C GLU A 288 3.27 -13.75 -17.54
N GLU A 289 2.40 -14.33 -16.70
CA GLU A 289 1.11 -13.73 -16.35
C GLU A 289 1.29 -12.42 -15.56
N THR A 290 2.27 -12.38 -14.68
CA THR A 290 2.61 -11.19 -13.90
C THR A 290 3.16 -10.09 -14.79
N GLN A 291 4.07 -10.43 -15.70
CA GLN A 291 4.65 -9.49 -16.66
C GLN A 291 3.59 -8.92 -17.61
N MET A 292 2.67 -9.75 -18.10
CA MET A 292 1.55 -9.29 -18.93
C MET A 292 0.70 -8.23 -18.21
N MET A 293 0.39 -8.44 -16.93
CA MET A 293 -0.36 -7.44 -16.14
C MET A 293 0.46 -6.16 -15.93
N ALA A 294 1.75 -6.28 -15.65
CA ALA A 294 2.64 -5.14 -15.49
C ALA A 294 2.75 -4.31 -16.79
N ASP A 295 2.90 -4.97 -17.93
CA ASP A 295 2.94 -4.33 -19.25
C ASP A 295 1.64 -3.59 -19.57
N SER A 296 0.50 -4.19 -19.23
CA SER A 296 -0.80 -3.53 -19.37
C SER A 296 -0.91 -2.26 -18.51
N PHE A 297 -0.46 -2.31 -17.24
CA PHE A 297 -0.44 -1.12 -16.39
C PHE A 297 0.53 -0.05 -16.88
N LYS A 298 1.69 -0.44 -17.40
CA LYS A 298 2.63 0.49 -18.05
C LYS A 298 1.99 1.20 -19.24
N GLN A 299 1.29 0.49 -20.12
CA GLN A 299 0.57 1.09 -21.24
C GLN A 299 -0.52 2.07 -20.77
N ARG A 300 -1.29 1.69 -19.75
CA ARG A 300 -2.30 2.57 -19.15
C ARG A 300 -1.68 3.81 -18.53
N CYS A 301 -0.53 3.68 -17.87
CA CYS A 301 0.23 4.80 -17.33
C CYS A 301 0.61 5.81 -18.41
N GLU A 302 1.14 5.36 -19.55
CA GLU A 302 1.50 6.23 -20.68
C GLU A 302 0.28 7.02 -21.22
N VAL A 303 -0.85 6.32 -21.35
CA VAL A 303 -2.07 6.95 -21.86
C VAL A 303 -2.64 7.94 -20.87
N ILE A 304 -2.83 7.52 -19.60
CA ILE A 304 -3.44 8.40 -18.59
C ILE A 304 -2.58 9.62 -18.28
N TYR A 305 -1.26 9.46 -18.19
CA TYR A 305 -0.34 10.57 -17.98
C TYR A 305 -0.51 11.63 -19.08
N ARG A 306 -0.40 11.22 -20.34
CA ARG A 306 -0.57 12.13 -21.49
C ARG A 306 -1.91 12.85 -21.47
N LEU A 307 -2.98 12.16 -21.09
CA LEU A 307 -4.33 12.72 -21.05
C LEU A 307 -4.51 13.69 -19.88
N LEU A 308 -3.96 13.40 -18.71
CA LEU A 308 -4.03 14.24 -17.52
C LEU A 308 -3.17 15.50 -17.65
N ASP A 309 -1.97 15.38 -18.22
CA ASP A 309 -1.04 16.49 -18.46
C ASP A 309 -1.60 17.54 -19.43
N ALA A 310 -2.58 17.13 -20.26
CA ALA A 310 -3.29 18.04 -21.18
C ALA A 310 -4.49 18.76 -20.55
N LEU A 311 -4.88 18.45 -19.30
CA LEU A 311 -6.03 19.06 -18.65
C LEU A 311 -5.71 20.46 -18.12
N PRO A 312 -6.62 21.45 -18.32
CA PRO A 312 -6.39 22.81 -17.83
C PRO A 312 -6.34 22.84 -16.29
N GLY A 313 -5.32 23.51 -15.74
CA GLY A 313 -5.17 23.72 -14.31
C GLY A 313 -4.69 22.50 -13.53
N ILE A 314 -4.29 21.42 -14.21
CA ILE A 314 -3.77 20.21 -13.60
C ILE A 314 -2.28 20.05 -13.92
N THR A 315 -1.50 19.65 -12.92
CA THR A 315 -0.10 19.25 -13.09
C THR A 315 0.09 17.86 -12.50
N VAL A 316 0.77 16.97 -13.22
CA VAL A 316 1.01 15.60 -12.77
C VAL A 316 2.40 15.15 -13.18
N PRO A 317 3.29 14.79 -12.25
CA PRO A 317 4.50 14.04 -12.56
C PRO A 317 4.14 12.68 -13.17
N LYS A 318 4.93 12.22 -14.13
CA LYS A 318 4.69 10.91 -14.75
C LYS A 318 4.89 9.81 -13.70
N PRO A 319 3.88 8.95 -13.45
CA PRO A 319 4.06 7.84 -12.53
C PRO A 319 5.12 6.84 -13.04
N GLU A 320 5.93 6.34 -12.15
CA GLU A 320 7.05 5.44 -12.43
C GLU A 320 6.73 3.99 -12.06
N GLY A 321 5.65 3.78 -11.29
CA GLY A 321 5.20 2.47 -10.83
C GLY A 321 3.81 2.48 -10.23
N ALA A 322 3.39 1.35 -9.66
CA ALA A 322 2.06 1.09 -9.12
C ALA A 322 0.96 1.28 -10.20
N PHE A 323 -0.18 1.83 -9.84
CA PHE A 323 -1.26 2.20 -10.79
C PHE A 323 -2.02 3.44 -10.31
N TYR A 324 -1.26 4.41 -9.78
CA TYR A 324 -1.79 5.69 -9.30
C TYR A 324 -1.11 6.87 -9.98
N ALA A 325 -1.87 7.94 -10.13
CA ALA A 325 -1.38 9.27 -10.44
C ALA A 325 -1.90 10.24 -9.39
N LEU A 326 -1.04 11.08 -8.84
CA LEU A 326 -1.41 12.15 -7.94
C LEU A 326 -1.33 13.46 -8.71
N CYS A 327 -2.47 14.13 -8.86
CA CYS A 327 -2.60 15.33 -9.67
C CYS A 327 -2.70 16.56 -8.78
N ASP A 328 -1.81 17.54 -8.96
CA ASP A 328 -1.94 18.87 -8.38
C ASP A 328 -3.01 19.63 -9.16
N ILE A 329 -4.06 20.06 -8.48
CA ILE A 329 -5.20 20.77 -9.05
C ILE A 329 -5.22 22.26 -8.70
N SER A 330 -4.15 22.78 -8.11
CA SER A 330 -4.09 24.18 -7.64
C SER A 330 -4.37 25.20 -8.74
N GLY A 331 -4.03 24.89 -9.99
CA GLY A 331 -4.33 25.72 -11.15
C GLY A 331 -5.83 25.84 -11.50
N THR A 332 -6.70 25.01 -10.90
CA THR A 332 -8.15 25.10 -11.09
C THR A 332 -8.82 26.10 -10.16
N GLY A 333 -8.15 26.51 -9.08
CA GLY A 333 -8.69 27.37 -8.03
C GLY A 333 -9.70 26.71 -7.10
N MET A 334 -9.94 25.39 -7.23
CA MET A 334 -10.83 24.60 -6.36
C MET A 334 -10.04 23.90 -5.23
N THR A 335 -10.70 23.63 -4.12
CA THR A 335 -10.20 22.66 -3.15
C THR A 335 -10.34 21.24 -3.70
N ASP A 336 -9.55 20.30 -3.21
CA ASP A 336 -9.59 18.90 -3.65
C ASP A 336 -10.94 18.21 -3.36
N ILE A 337 -11.56 18.53 -2.22
CA ILE A 337 -12.91 18.06 -1.89
C ILE A 337 -13.95 18.63 -2.85
N GLU A 338 -13.90 19.94 -3.14
CA GLU A 338 -14.79 20.58 -4.10
C GLU A 338 -14.61 19.98 -5.49
N PHE A 339 -13.36 19.84 -5.95
CA PHE A 339 -13.05 19.24 -7.25
C PHE A 339 -13.61 17.81 -7.35
N ALA A 340 -13.37 16.95 -6.34
CA ALA A 340 -13.83 15.56 -6.35
C ALA A 340 -15.37 15.46 -6.37
N ASN A 341 -16.06 16.28 -5.59
CA ASN A 341 -17.52 16.29 -5.55
C ASN A 341 -18.12 16.78 -6.87
N ARG A 342 -17.61 17.90 -7.42
CA ARG A 342 -18.09 18.44 -8.70
C ARG A 342 -17.76 17.52 -9.88
N ALA A 343 -16.57 16.87 -9.88
CA ALA A 343 -16.23 15.88 -10.90
C ALA A 343 -17.22 14.69 -10.87
N LEU A 344 -17.67 14.27 -9.69
CA LEU A 344 -18.67 13.23 -9.55
C LEU A 344 -20.05 13.69 -10.07
N GLU A 345 -20.49 14.87 -9.67
CA GLU A 345 -21.84 15.39 -9.97
C GLU A 345 -21.97 15.85 -11.43
N GLU A 346 -20.97 16.62 -11.93
CA GLU A 346 -21.04 17.30 -13.22
C GLU A 346 -20.39 16.49 -14.37
N ALA A 347 -19.31 15.73 -14.07
CA ALA A 347 -18.59 14.93 -15.06
C ALA A 347 -18.87 13.42 -14.96
N GLN A 348 -19.56 12.95 -13.93
CA GLN A 348 -19.79 11.52 -13.66
C GLN A 348 -18.47 10.73 -13.55
N VAL A 349 -17.47 11.33 -12.88
CA VAL A 349 -16.16 10.72 -12.61
C VAL A 349 -15.88 10.75 -11.10
N GLN A 350 -15.64 9.60 -10.51
CA GLN A 350 -15.35 9.46 -9.08
C GLN A 350 -13.85 9.44 -8.82
N LEU A 351 -13.37 10.37 -7.99
CA LEU A 351 -11.96 10.60 -7.65
C LEU A 351 -11.74 10.54 -6.14
N ILE A 352 -10.49 10.41 -5.70
CA ILE A 352 -10.12 10.50 -4.28
C ILE A 352 -9.50 11.89 -4.01
N PRO A 353 -10.12 12.73 -3.17
CA PRO A 353 -9.50 13.98 -2.74
C PRO A 353 -8.24 13.71 -1.92
N GLY A 354 -7.22 14.53 -2.14
CA GLY A 354 -5.91 14.35 -1.51
C GLY A 354 -5.93 14.59 0.00
N SER A 355 -6.78 15.49 0.49
CA SER A 355 -6.95 15.77 1.93
C SER A 355 -7.40 14.58 2.78
N LEU A 356 -7.81 13.45 2.16
CA LEU A 356 -7.98 12.18 2.86
C LEU A 356 -6.65 11.47 3.18
N MET A 357 -5.54 12.03 2.73
CA MET A 357 -4.17 11.62 3.00
C MET A 357 -3.45 12.85 3.56
N GLU A 358 -2.92 12.76 4.73
CA GLU A 358 -2.23 13.90 5.36
C GLU A 358 -1.12 14.44 4.45
N GLY A 359 -1.08 15.75 4.25
CA GLY A 359 -0.17 16.41 3.31
C GLY A 359 -0.59 16.32 1.84
N GLY A 360 -1.82 15.85 1.57
CA GLY A 360 -2.36 15.74 0.22
C GLY A 360 -3.36 16.82 -0.18
N GLU A 361 -3.50 17.90 0.60
CA GLU A 361 -4.39 19.02 0.28
C GLU A 361 -4.02 19.67 -1.06
N GLY A 362 -5.03 19.89 -1.88
CA GLY A 362 -4.87 20.46 -3.24
C GLY A 362 -4.44 19.42 -4.29
N PHE A 363 -4.46 18.12 -3.93
CA PHE A 363 -4.24 17.04 -4.87
C PHE A 363 -5.48 16.16 -5.06
N ILE A 364 -5.51 15.46 -6.19
CA ILE A 364 -6.47 14.38 -6.47
C ILE A 364 -5.69 13.13 -6.80
N ARG A 365 -6.02 12.01 -6.13
CA ARG A 365 -5.49 10.69 -6.50
C ARG A 365 -6.39 10.02 -7.53
N ILE A 366 -5.80 9.55 -8.60
CA ILE A 366 -6.42 8.77 -9.68
C ILE A 366 -5.81 7.37 -9.68
N SER A 367 -6.64 6.34 -9.61
CA SER A 367 -6.24 4.95 -9.87
C SER A 367 -6.59 4.59 -11.31
N TYR A 368 -5.59 4.19 -12.09
CA TYR A 368 -5.81 3.69 -13.46
C TYR A 368 -5.88 2.16 -13.55
N ALA A 369 -6.21 1.50 -12.43
CA ALA A 369 -6.53 0.07 -12.39
C ALA A 369 -7.96 -0.17 -12.90
N THR A 370 -8.21 0.18 -14.15
CA THR A 370 -9.47 0.03 -14.89
C THR A 370 -9.16 -0.15 -16.38
N SER A 371 -10.19 -0.43 -17.20
CA SER A 371 -9.98 -0.63 -18.64
C SER A 371 -9.48 0.63 -19.36
N MET A 372 -8.85 0.47 -20.53
CA MET A 372 -8.35 1.57 -21.33
C MET A 372 -9.49 2.51 -21.75
N GLU A 373 -10.64 1.93 -22.10
CA GLU A 373 -11.85 2.66 -22.48
C GLU A 373 -12.35 3.56 -21.35
N ASN A 374 -12.33 3.06 -20.11
CA ASN A 374 -12.68 3.86 -18.93
C ASN A 374 -11.68 4.99 -18.68
N ILE A 375 -10.39 4.75 -18.91
CA ILE A 375 -9.35 5.77 -18.78
C ILE A 375 -9.62 6.90 -19.79
N GLU A 376 -9.77 6.58 -21.06
CA GLU A 376 -9.98 7.55 -22.13
C GLU A 376 -11.27 8.32 -21.95
N GLU A 377 -12.39 7.63 -21.71
CA GLU A 377 -13.69 8.29 -21.52
C GLU A 377 -13.74 9.12 -20.23
N GLY A 378 -13.19 8.60 -19.12
CA GLY A 378 -13.19 9.33 -17.85
C GLY A 378 -12.40 10.62 -17.91
N VAL A 379 -11.19 10.61 -18.49
CA VAL A 379 -10.40 11.84 -18.67
C VAL A 379 -11.03 12.78 -19.68
N LYS A 380 -11.65 12.27 -20.75
CA LYS A 380 -12.42 13.10 -21.70
C LYS A 380 -13.58 13.81 -21.01
N ARG A 381 -14.32 13.16 -20.11
CA ARG A 381 -15.38 13.80 -19.31
C ARG A 381 -14.83 14.91 -18.43
N LEU A 382 -13.71 14.65 -17.72
CA LEU A 382 -13.01 15.68 -16.94
C LEU A 382 -12.58 16.86 -17.82
N SER A 383 -12.02 16.59 -19.00
CA SER A 383 -11.62 17.65 -19.96
C SER A 383 -12.79 18.52 -20.38
N ASN A 384 -13.91 17.90 -20.78
CA ASN A 384 -15.11 18.63 -21.20
C ASN A 384 -15.66 19.50 -20.05
N TRP A 385 -15.72 18.94 -18.85
CA TRP A 385 -16.17 19.65 -17.66
C TRP A 385 -15.27 20.83 -17.33
N LEU A 386 -13.95 20.64 -17.23
CA LEU A 386 -12.99 21.70 -16.92
C LEU A 386 -13.00 22.84 -17.97
N ASN A 387 -13.19 22.51 -19.25
CA ASN A 387 -13.29 23.51 -20.30
C ASN A 387 -14.64 24.26 -20.29
N SER A 388 -15.62 23.80 -19.54
CA SER A 388 -16.93 24.46 -19.40
C SER A 388 -17.02 25.42 -18.21
N LEU A 389 -16.00 25.42 -17.34
CA LEU A 389 -15.90 26.29 -16.17
C LEU A 389 -15.40 27.70 -16.56
#